data_d8db8a984aa7ebdb7954929be6377e7f
#
_entry.id   d8db8a984aa7ebdb7954929be6377e7f
#
_cell.length_a   1.000
_cell.length_b   1.000
_cell.length_c   1.000
_cell.angle_alpha   90.00
_cell.angle_beta   90.00
_cell.angle_gamma   90.00
#
_symmetry.space_group_name_H-M   'P 1'
#
loop_
_entity.id
_entity.type
_entity.pdbx_description
1 polymer ?
#
loop_
_entity_poly.entity_id
_entity_poly.type
_entity_poly.pdbx_seq_one_letter_code
_entity_poly.pdbx_strand_id
1 'polypeptide(L)'
;MTRFILDLESNGLLPTLNKIHCIVLYDLDSNKFISCADQDGYLPIAHALDYISEATLLVGHNIIKFDLPALRKIYPKLKLRAGCDYFDTLITSRLFWPELAPLDHAKYGHMNRKYIGSHSLAAWGERIGVNKIDFKSELKNQEDEEDNTKSVWDTWSKTMQYYCEGDVKVSLELYKYMLRQDADKRSLNLEHQFALIMDKQERFGFPFNEKAAYALVNTLKAKRNEINEKLQVVFPPIVKERWSTKTGKRLSNKTEVFNPGSRTQTSRRLQELYPEITFCATEKGNPKVDDDVLEKLGAKYPEAKILAEYQTLNKRLGQIAEGKEAWLKHVQVYNDGRIHGQVITNACISGRCSHKRPNMAQVPSVGHAYGAECRALFYAPDGWKLVGADASGLELRALGAWLAYFDGGEYAKLVSDSNVDIHSYNARMFGLYSSDRPITKAERDLSKKLIFALAYGAGAKKVGSIILPLEDENKQYTQGKKTMETFYENLPAIKQLKDLIEKRVTEKGHLVGIDGRKLQIRSKHSALNQLLQSTGAITVKKATCILYEDLEAIGLRFGEDWGYVAHIHDEFQTLVKPEHVEVYMKLAVDSFRKAGEYFNLKCPLTGEARVGQNWMESH
;
A
#
# COMPACT_ATOMS: atom_id res chain seq x y z
N MET A 1 5.23 30.65 -21.45
CA MET A 1 5.47 29.52 -20.52
C MET A 1 5.66 28.29 -21.38
N THR A 2 6.64 27.43 -21.07
CA THR A 2 6.93 26.23 -21.88
C THR A 2 6.29 25.02 -21.20
N ARG A 3 5.14 24.56 -21.71
CA ARG A 3 4.33 23.51 -21.09
C ARG A 3 4.13 22.36 -22.08
N PHE A 4 4.57 21.17 -21.70
CA PHE A 4 4.54 20.02 -22.61
C PHE A 4 3.80 18.83 -22.02
N ILE A 5 3.10 18.08 -22.87
CA ILE A 5 2.73 16.69 -22.63
C ILE A 5 3.82 15.83 -23.22
N LEU A 6 4.29 14.84 -22.43
CA LEU A 6 5.44 14.01 -22.75
C LEU A 6 5.05 12.54 -22.68
N ASP A 7 5.56 11.78 -23.63
CA ASP A 7 5.68 10.33 -23.57
C ASP A 7 6.96 9.89 -24.28
N LEU A 8 7.54 8.75 -23.90
CA LEU A 8 8.73 8.18 -24.50
C LEU A 8 8.67 6.66 -24.60
N GLU A 9 9.37 6.12 -25.62
CA GLU A 9 9.53 4.69 -25.77
C GLU A 9 10.98 4.26 -25.61
N SER A 10 11.17 3.12 -24.98
CA SER A 10 12.48 2.62 -24.59
C SER A 10 12.61 1.10 -24.75
N ASN A 11 13.83 0.60 -24.76
CA ASN A 11 14.12 -0.83 -24.94
C ASN A 11 13.89 -1.71 -23.72
N GLY A 12 13.27 -1.20 -22.66
CA GLY A 12 12.97 -2.00 -21.47
C GLY A 12 12.42 -1.19 -20.30
N LEU A 13 12.22 -1.86 -19.19
CA LEU A 13 11.83 -1.23 -17.94
C LEU A 13 13.06 -0.64 -17.22
N LEU A 14 12.85 0.25 -16.25
CA LEU A 14 13.92 0.99 -15.57
C LEU A 14 15.12 0.15 -15.09
N PRO A 15 14.98 -1.10 -14.58
CA PRO A 15 16.15 -1.90 -14.24
C PRO A 15 17.04 -2.22 -15.44
N THR A 16 16.46 -2.60 -16.57
CA THR A 16 17.15 -3.09 -17.76
C THR A 16 17.31 -2.05 -18.88
N LEU A 17 16.52 -0.97 -18.84
CA LEU A 17 16.55 0.13 -19.79
C LEU A 17 17.97 0.69 -19.97
N ASN A 18 18.42 0.77 -21.22
CA ASN A 18 19.69 1.39 -21.62
C ASN A 18 19.60 2.26 -22.87
N LYS A 19 18.41 2.37 -23.49
CA LYS A 19 18.18 3.19 -24.67
C LYS A 19 16.75 3.74 -24.67
N ILE A 20 16.61 5.01 -25.04
CA ILE A 20 15.35 5.65 -25.42
C ILE A 20 15.31 5.70 -26.94
N HIS A 21 14.23 5.22 -27.54
CA HIS A 21 14.06 5.13 -29.00
C HIS A 21 13.43 6.38 -29.59
N CYS A 22 12.45 6.95 -28.88
CA CYS A 22 11.80 8.18 -29.28
C CYS A 22 11.22 8.94 -28.11
N ILE A 23 11.03 10.23 -28.30
CA ILE A 23 10.35 11.14 -27.36
C ILE A 23 9.37 11.96 -28.18
N VAL A 24 8.12 11.99 -27.73
CA VAL A 24 7.09 12.82 -28.34
C VAL A 24 6.60 13.84 -27.31
N LEU A 25 6.58 15.10 -27.75
CA LEU A 25 6.05 16.21 -26.97
C LEU A 25 4.84 16.81 -27.66
N TYR A 26 3.89 17.31 -26.88
CA TYR A 26 2.86 18.22 -27.37
C TYR A 26 3.00 19.54 -26.62
N ASP A 27 3.29 20.59 -27.35
CA ASP A 27 3.38 21.95 -26.83
C ASP A 27 1.99 22.51 -26.58
N LEU A 28 1.64 22.71 -25.30
CA LEU A 28 0.34 23.22 -24.87
C LEU A 28 0.13 24.71 -25.21
N ASP A 29 1.20 25.45 -25.48
CA ASP A 29 1.13 26.88 -25.77
C ASP A 29 0.97 27.13 -27.30
N SER A 30 1.66 26.36 -28.13
CA SER A 30 1.57 26.46 -29.60
C SER A 30 0.59 25.46 -30.23
N ASN A 31 0.09 24.48 -29.50
CA ASN A 31 -0.77 23.38 -29.97
C ASN A 31 -0.11 22.54 -31.09
N LYS A 32 1.18 22.24 -30.97
CA LYS A 32 1.93 21.46 -31.96
C LYS A 32 2.55 20.20 -31.34
N PHE A 33 2.54 19.13 -32.14
CA PHE A 33 3.34 17.93 -31.87
C PHE A 33 4.79 18.16 -32.27
N ILE A 34 5.70 17.65 -31.43
CA ILE A 34 7.13 17.61 -31.66
C ILE A 34 7.54 16.15 -31.51
N SER A 35 7.80 15.47 -32.61
CA SER A 35 8.11 14.04 -32.67
C SER A 35 9.59 13.87 -32.91
N CYS A 36 10.32 13.29 -31.96
CA CYS A 36 11.78 13.17 -31.97
C CYS A 36 12.20 11.70 -31.91
N ALA A 37 13.15 11.37 -32.81
CA ALA A 37 13.88 10.11 -32.85
C ALA A 37 15.20 10.32 -33.58
N ASP A 38 16.25 9.57 -33.24
CA ASP A 38 17.52 9.62 -34.00
C ASP A 38 17.42 8.75 -35.25
N GLN A 39 16.46 9.11 -36.13
CA GLN A 39 16.08 8.42 -37.36
C GLN A 39 15.77 9.42 -38.48
N ASP A 40 15.95 8.99 -39.74
CA ASP A 40 15.65 9.83 -40.89
C ASP A 40 14.18 10.28 -40.92
N GLY A 41 13.96 11.56 -41.13
CA GLY A 41 12.63 12.17 -41.20
C GLY A 41 12.07 12.64 -39.87
N TYR A 42 12.77 12.48 -38.75
CA TYR A 42 12.41 12.98 -37.45
C TYR A 42 13.42 13.99 -36.90
N LEU A 43 12.99 14.84 -35.96
CA LEU A 43 13.91 15.68 -35.20
C LEU A 43 14.76 14.79 -34.30
N PRO A 44 16.06 15.09 -34.11
CA PRO A 44 16.91 14.40 -33.16
C PRO A 44 16.33 14.44 -31.72
N ILE A 45 16.56 13.38 -30.95
CA ILE A 45 16.13 13.31 -29.52
C ILE A 45 16.68 14.50 -28.71
N ALA A 46 17.88 15.00 -29.06
CA ALA A 46 18.48 16.18 -28.44
C ALA A 46 17.55 17.40 -28.42
N HIS A 47 16.77 17.63 -29.47
CA HIS A 47 15.78 18.73 -29.48
C HIS A 47 14.67 18.54 -28.44
N ALA A 48 14.19 17.30 -28.21
CA ALA A 48 13.24 17.05 -27.16
C ALA A 48 13.85 17.34 -25.77
N LEU A 49 15.13 16.98 -25.55
CA LEU A 49 15.82 17.25 -24.29
C LEU A 49 15.97 18.75 -24.03
N ASP A 50 16.23 19.56 -25.06
CA ASP A 50 16.29 21.03 -24.96
C ASP A 50 14.92 21.59 -24.51
N TYR A 51 13.81 21.17 -25.13
CA TYR A 51 12.47 21.59 -24.70
C TYR A 51 12.13 21.14 -23.29
N ILE A 52 12.48 19.89 -22.92
CA ILE A 52 12.24 19.35 -21.58
C ILE A 52 13.05 20.12 -20.52
N SER A 53 14.29 20.52 -20.85
CA SER A 53 15.15 21.27 -19.92
C SER A 53 14.57 22.64 -19.54
N GLU A 54 13.88 23.30 -20.47
CA GLU A 54 13.28 24.63 -20.31
C GLU A 54 11.81 24.60 -19.87
N ALA A 55 11.24 23.41 -19.68
CA ALA A 55 9.83 23.26 -19.36
C ALA A 55 9.48 23.87 -18.00
N THR A 56 8.36 24.59 -17.93
CA THR A 56 7.73 25.07 -16.70
C THR A 56 6.68 24.10 -16.16
N LEU A 57 6.15 23.23 -17.05
CA LEU A 57 5.23 22.15 -16.69
C LEU A 57 5.47 20.96 -17.62
N LEU A 58 5.63 19.78 -17.03
CA LEU A 58 5.62 18.50 -17.73
C LEU A 58 4.41 17.68 -17.30
N VAL A 59 3.63 17.25 -18.28
CA VAL A 59 2.43 16.40 -18.10
C VAL A 59 2.70 15.04 -18.73
N GLY A 60 2.35 13.95 -18.07
CA GLY A 60 2.43 12.61 -18.66
C GLY A 60 1.66 11.57 -17.84
N HIS A 61 1.58 10.36 -18.34
CA HIS A 61 0.92 9.26 -17.66
C HIS A 61 1.93 8.35 -16.98
N ASN A 62 2.04 8.40 -15.65
CA ASN A 62 3.09 7.75 -14.87
C ASN A 62 4.48 8.38 -15.09
N ILE A 63 4.51 9.63 -15.50
CA ILE A 63 5.71 10.38 -15.82
C ILE A 63 6.73 10.43 -14.67
N ILE A 64 6.23 10.57 -13.42
CA ILE A 64 7.09 10.66 -12.22
C ILE A 64 7.85 9.35 -11.99
N LYS A 65 7.23 8.19 -12.24
CA LYS A 65 7.82 6.88 -11.93
C LYS A 65 8.44 6.17 -13.12
N PHE A 66 8.29 6.70 -14.34
CA PHE A 66 8.89 6.07 -15.52
C PHE A 66 9.67 7.06 -16.39
N ASP A 67 9.03 8.04 -17.01
CA ASP A 67 9.68 8.89 -18.02
C ASP A 67 10.80 9.75 -17.41
N LEU A 68 10.55 10.44 -16.30
CA LEU A 68 11.57 11.24 -15.63
C LEU A 68 12.76 10.41 -15.14
N PRO A 69 12.58 9.26 -14.48
CA PRO A 69 13.69 8.35 -14.17
C PRO A 69 14.42 7.80 -15.39
N ALA A 70 13.71 7.46 -16.47
CA ALA A 70 14.30 6.97 -17.72
C ALA A 70 15.20 8.03 -18.35
N LEU A 71 14.71 9.27 -18.44
CA LEU A 71 15.49 10.41 -18.94
C LEU A 71 16.75 10.65 -18.09
N ARG A 72 16.63 10.66 -16.78
CA ARG A 72 17.79 10.84 -15.88
C ARG A 72 18.81 9.71 -15.99
N LYS A 73 18.35 8.48 -16.21
CA LYS A 73 19.22 7.30 -16.38
C LYS A 73 20.01 7.37 -17.68
N ILE A 74 19.36 7.71 -18.79
CA ILE A 74 20.00 7.71 -20.12
C ILE A 74 20.74 9.02 -20.40
N TYR A 75 20.20 10.13 -19.91
CA TYR A 75 20.77 11.47 -20.08
C TYR A 75 21.11 12.12 -18.74
N PRO A 76 22.15 11.65 -18.02
CA PRO A 76 22.46 12.12 -16.66
C PRO A 76 22.88 13.59 -16.60
N LYS A 77 23.23 14.20 -17.74
CA LYS A 77 23.54 15.63 -17.88
C LYS A 77 22.29 16.51 -18.04
N LEU A 78 21.12 15.91 -18.30
CA LEU A 78 19.88 16.66 -18.43
C LEU A 78 19.50 17.30 -17.10
N LYS A 79 19.45 18.61 -17.08
CA LYS A 79 18.99 19.40 -15.94
C LYS A 79 17.64 19.99 -16.28
N LEU A 80 16.65 19.68 -15.49
CA LEU A 80 15.34 20.31 -15.59
C LEU A 80 15.38 21.68 -14.96
N ARG A 81 14.61 22.61 -15.50
CA ARG A 81 14.45 23.96 -14.96
C ARG A 81 14.06 23.91 -13.48
N ALA A 82 14.69 24.74 -12.65
CA ALA A 82 14.29 24.92 -11.27
C ALA A 82 12.83 25.43 -11.19
N GLY A 83 11.99 24.79 -10.38
CA GLY A 83 10.57 25.12 -10.28
C GLY A 83 9.70 24.58 -11.44
N CYS A 84 10.19 23.62 -12.23
CA CYS A 84 9.33 22.88 -13.16
C CYS A 84 8.27 22.10 -12.40
N ASP A 85 7.01 22.33 -12.72
CA ASP A 85 5.88 21.58 -12.18
C ASP A 85 5.66 20.26 -12.94
N TYR A 86 5.06 19.29 -12.27
CA TYR A 86 4.71 18.01 -12.86
C TYR A 86 3.23 17.72 -12.67
N PHE A 87 2.58 17.20 -13.71
CA PHE A 87 1.21 16.69 -13.64
C PHE A 87 1.17 15.25 -14.14
N ASP A 88 1.11 14.33 -13.21
CA ASP A 88 1.00 12.89 -13.50
C ASP A 88 -0.46 12.47 -13.57
N THR A 89 -0.93 12.14 -14.78
CA THR A 89 -2.34 11.78 -14.99
C THR A 89 -2.72 10.45 -14.32
N LEU A 90 -1.76 9.53 -14.07
CA LEU A 90 -2.04 8.30 -13.33
C LEU A 90 -2.29 8.58 -11.84
N ILE A 91 -1.49 9.45 -11.22
CA ILE A 91 -1.67 9.88 -9.84
C ILE A 91 -3.00 10.62 -9.69
N THR A 92 -3.25 11.57 -10.59
CA THR A 92 -4.49 12.36 -10.61
C THR A 92 -5.72 11.48 -10.80
N SER A 93 -5.63 10.49 -11.71
CA SER A 93 -6.69 9.51 -11.92
C SER A 93 -7.07 8.75 -10.64
N ARG A 94 -6.08 8.28 -9.89
CA ARG A 94 -6.31 7.59 -8.62
C ARG A 94 -6.85 8.51 -7.53
N LEU A 95 -6.47 9.78 -7.56
CA LEU A 95 -6.97 10.77 -6.61
C LEU A 95 -8.46 11.08 -6.84
N PHE A 96 -8.86 11.28 -8.10
CA PHE A 96 -10.22 11.67 -8.44
C PHE A 96 -11.19 10.48 -8.44
N TRP A 97 -10.72 9.32 -8.87
CA TRP A 97 -11.53 8.10 -9.02
C TRP A 97 -10.81 6.89 -8.43
N PRO A 98 -10.65 6.82 -7.11
CA PRO A 98 -9.92 5.71 -6.47
C PRO A 98 -10.55 4.33 -6.75
N GLU A 99 -11.84 4.28 -7.14
CA GLU A 99 -12.55 3.08 -7.59
C GLU A 99 -13.27 3.35 -8.92
N LEU A 100 -12.69 2.88 -10.01
CA LEU A 100 -13.26 3.05 -11.34
C LEU A 100 -14.23 1.94 -11.74
N ALA A 101 -14.12 0.71 -11.22
CA ALA A 101 -14.95 -0.39 -11.66
C ALA A 101 -16.46 -0.15 -11.53
N PRO A 102 -16.99 0.41 -10.42
CA PRO A 102 -18.41 0.76 -10.34
C PRO A 102 -18.84 1.81 -11.38
N LEU A 103 -17.97 2.79 -11.63
CA LEU A 103 -18.20 3.82 -12.65
C LEU A 103 -18.22 3.22 -14.05
N ASP A 104 -17.28 2.31 -14.34
CA ASP A 104 -17.18 1.65 -15.63
C ASP A 104 -18.42 0.81 -15.92
N HIS A 105 -18.90 0.03 -14.94
CA HIS A 105 -20.13 -0.74 -15.09
C HIS A 105 -21.38 0.13 -15.30
N ALA A 106 -21.42 1.31 -14.66
CA ALA A 106 -22.57 2.20 -14.75
C ALA A 106 -22.61 3.02 -16.05
N LYS A 107 -21.44 3.47 -16.55
CA LYS A 107 -21.34 4.43 -17.65
C LYS A 107 -20.77 3.86 -18.95
N TYR A 108 -19.94 2.83 -18.88
CA TYR A 108 -19.14 2.34 -20.00
C TYR A 108 -19.36 0.84 -20.24
N GLY A 109 -20.62 0.42 -20.35
CA GLY A 109 -21.01 -0.99 -20.51
C GLY A 109 -20.44 -1.70 -21.76
N HIS A 110 -19.95 -0.92 -22.75
CA HIS A 110 -19.26 -1.40 -23.94
C HIS A 110 -17.74 -1.61 -23.75
N MET A 111 -17.19 -1.18 -22.59
CA MET A 111 -15.75 -1.21 -22.34
C MET A 111 -15.21 -2.63 -22.29
N ASN A 112 -14.02 -2.85 -22.85
CA ASN A 112 -13.35 -4.15 -22.80
C ASN A 112 -13.11 -4.55 -21.35
N ARG A 113 -13.53 -5.78 -20.98
CA ARG A 113 -13.44 -6.33 -19.61
C ARG A 113 -12.04 -6.21 -18.98
N LYS A 114 -10.96 -6.30 -19.80
CA LYS A 114 -9.58 -6.15 -19.32
C LYS A 114 -9.26 -4.76 -18.75
N TYR A 115 -10.05 -3.75 -19.11
CA TYR A 115 -9.83 -2.36 -18.71
C TYR A 115 -10.74 -1.89 -17.57
N ILE A 116 -11.76 -2.66 -17.20
CA ILE A 116 -12.67 -2.32 -16.10
C ILE A 116 -11.88 -2.12 -14.81
N GLY A 117 -12.05 -0.97 -14.16
CA GLY A 117 -11.34 -0.57 -12.95
C GLY A 117 -9.88 -0.17 -13.15
N SER A 118 -9.36 -0.23 -14.37
CA SER A 118 -7.96 0.10 -14.66
C SER A 118 -7.74 1.61 -14.81
N HIS A 119 -6.64 2.10 -14.24
CA HIS A 119 -6.16 3.47 -14.42
C HIS A 119 -5.14 3.62 -15.56
N SER A 120 -4.90 2.58 -16.36
CA SER A 120 -3.95 2.64 -17.48
C SER A 120 -4.39 3.64 -18.54
N LEU A 121 -3.43 4.19 -19.29
CA LEU A 121 -3.72 5.14 -20.36
C LEU A 121 -4.64 4.54 -21.43
N ALA A 122 -4.47 3.25 -21.77
CA ALA A 122 -5.35 2.54 -22.68
C ALA A 122 -6.81 2.48 -22.18
N ALA A 123 -7.01 2.22 -20.88
CA ALA A 123 -8.35 2.22 -20.28
C ALA A 123 -8.97 3.63 -20.29
N TRP A 124 -8.17 4.66 -20.09
CA TRP A 124 -8.63 6.04 -20.20
C TRP A 124 -8.97 6.41 -21.64
N GLY A 125 -8.17 5.94 -22.62
CA GLY A 125 -8.48 6.12 -24.04
C GLY A 125 -9.90 5.63 -24.39
N GLU A 126 -10.28 4.42 -23.93
CA GLU A 126 -11.65 3.91 -24.13
C GLU A 126 -12.71 4.77 -23.43
N ARG A 127 -12.47 5.25 -22.19
CA ARG A 127 -13.44 6.09 -21.45
C ARG A 127 -13.69 7.44 -22.09
N ILE A 128 -12.64 8.06 -22.68
CA ILE A 128 -12.76 9.41 -23.29
C ILE A 128 -12.99 9.36 -24.80
N GLY A 129 -13.12 8.15 -25.38
CA GLY A 129 -13.39 7.97 -26.81
C GLY A 129 -12.19 8.28 -27.73
N VAL A 130 -10.98 8.21 -27.21
CA VAL A 130 -9.73 8.38 -27.98
C VAL A 130 -9.03 7.03 -28.07
N ASN A 131 -9.12 6.41 -29.24
CA ASN A 131 -8.56 5.08 -29.43
C ASN A 131 -7.03 5.09 -29.31
N LYS A 132 -6.52 4.25 -28.42
CA LYS A 132 -5.10 3.91 -28.33
C LYS A 132 -4.83 2.75 -29.27
N ILE A 133 -3.74 2.83 -30.03
CA ILE A 133 -3.28 1.72 -30.86
C ILE A 133 -2.80 0.59 -29.97
N ASP A 134 -3.22 -0.64 -30.23
CA ASP A 134 -2.66 -1.81 -29.56
C ASP A 134 -1.38 -2.27 -30.28
N PHE A 135 -0.26 -1.63 -29.94
CA PHE A 135 1.05 -1.85 -30.54
C PHE A 135 1.47 -3.32 -30.57
N LYS A 136 1.16 -4.07 -29.50
CA LYS A 136 1.50 -5.50 -29.42
C LYS A 136 0.68 -6.37 -30.38
N SER A 137 -0.58 -6.04 -30.61
CA SER A 137 -1.41 -6.80 -31.54
C SER A 137 -1.10 -6.43 -32.99
N GLU A 138 -0.76 -5.17 -33.26
CA GLU A 138 -0.35 -4.75 -34.62
C GLU A 138 1.00 -5.34 -35.04
N LEU A 139 1.98 -5.39 -34.13
CA LEU A 139 3.27 -6.01 -34.40
C LEU A 139 3.20 -7.53 -34.55
N LYS A 140 2.38 -8.23 -33.74
CA LYS A 140 2.16 -9.68 -33.94
C LYS A 140 1.56 -10.03 -35.29
N ASN A 141 0.86 -9.08 -35.91
CA ASN A 141 0.32 -9.23 -37.28
C ASN A 141 1.36 -8.91 -38.37
N GLN A 142 2.53 -8.36 -38.03
CA GLN A 142 3.59 -7.97 -38.95
C GLN A 142 4.86 -8.83 -38.84
N GLU A 143 4.99 -9.64 -37.79
CA GLU A 143 6.14 -10.55 -37.61
C GLU A 143 5.92 -11.81 -38.46
N ASP A 144 6.69 -11.93 -39.52
CA ASP A 144 7.02 -13.20 -40.17
C ASP A 144 7.81 -14.07 -39.15
N GLU A 145 7.48 -15.36 -39.06
CA GLU A 145 7.80 -16.34 -38.03
C GLU A 145 9.31 -16.64 -37.78
N GLU A 146 10.26 -15.85 -38.25
CA GLU A 146 11.66 -16.31 -38.33
C GLU A 146 12.59 -15.91 -37.16
N ASP A 147 12.25 -14.99 -36.23
CA ASP A 147 13.15 -14.67 -35.11
C ASP A 147 12.43 -14.39 -33.79
N ASN A 148 12.11 -15.46 -33.07
CA ASN A 148 11.45 -15.45 -31.74
C ASN A 148 12.36 -14.96 -30.58
N THR A 149 13.58 -14.49 -30.84
CA THR A 149 14.58 -14.14 -29.80
C THR A 149 14.63 -12.65 -29.48
N LYS A 150 14.13 -11.76 -30.36
CA LYS A 150 14.18 -10.31 -30.18
C LYS A 150 12.84 -9.76 -29.70
N SER A 151 12.89 -8.90 -28.70
CA SER A 151 11.73 -8.13 -28.28
C SER A 151 11.44 -7.02 -29.29
N VAL A 152 10.15 -6.80 -29.59
CA VAL A 152 9.70 -5.65 -30.42
C VAL A 152 10.15 -4.29 -29.87
N TRP A 153 10.62 -4.26 -28.63
CA TRP A 153 11.15 -3.09 -27.95
C TRP A 153 12.66 -2.91 -28.12
N ASP A 154 13.39 -3.86 -28.71
CA ASP A 154 14.86 -3.79 -28.78
C ASP A 154 15.33 -2.75 -29.81
N THR A 155 14.52 -2.50 -30.84
CA THR A 155 14.85 -1.57 -31.93
C THR A 155 13.71 -0.61 -32.19
N TRP A 156 14.06 0.61 -32.62
CA TRP A 156 13.06 1.58 -33.07
C TRP A 156 12.30 1.10 -34.31
N SER A 157 11.02 1.44 -34.39
CA SER A 157 10.20 1.27 -35.60
C SER A 157 9.26 2.47 -35.81
N LYS A 158 8.81 2.68 -37.03
CA LYS A 158 7.79 3.71 -37.31
C LYS A 158 6.49 3.47 -36.56
N THR A 159 6.12 2.21 -36.37
CA THR A 159 4.94 1.83 -35.58
C THR A 159 5.12 2.24 -34.12
N MET A 160 6.32 2.07 -33.53
CA MET A 160 6.63 2.52 -32.16
C MET A 160 6.51 4.04 -32.05
N GLN A 161 7.04 4.78 -33.04
CA GLN A 161 6.92 6.25 -33.07
C GLN A 161 5.45 6.70 -33.09
N TYR A 162 4.66 6.09 -33.97
CA TYR A 162 3.23 6.38 -34.12
C TYR A 162 2.45 6.00 -32.86
N TYR A 163 2.85 4.92 -32.16
CA TYR A 163 2.29 4.52 -30.88
C TYR A 163 2.56 5.58 -29.80
N CYS A 164 3.78 6.08 -29.67
CA CYS A 164 4.16 7.15 -28.76
C CYS A 164 3.36 8.44 -29.02
N GLU A 165 3.17 8.82 -30.31
CA GLU A 165 2.32 9.96 -30.70
C GLU A 165 0.86 9.76 -30.26
N GLY A 166 0.36 8.54 -30.39
CA GLY A 166 -0.97 8.15 -29.90
C GLY A 166 -1.12 8.29 -28.38
N ASP A 167 -0.08 7.91 -27.64
CA ASP A 167 -0.08 8.01 -26.18
C ASP A 167 -0.06 9.47 -25.71
N VAL A 168 0.71 10.33 -26.37
CA VAL A 168 0.69 11.79 -26.12
C VAL A 168 -0.69 12.37 -26.42
N LYS A 169 -1.37 11.93 -27.50
CA LYS A 169 -2.73 12.38 -27.85
C LYS A 169 -3.75 11.97 -26.79
N VAL A 170 -3.70 10.73 -26.32
CA VAL A 170 -4.59 10.26 -25.22
C VAL A 170 -4.30 11.02 -23.93
N SER A 171 -3.01 11.23 -23.61
CA SER A 171 -2.58 11.99 -22.43
C SER A 171 -3.06 13.44 -22.47
N LEU A 172 -3.06 14.09 -23.64
CA LEU A 172 -3.59 15.44 -23.84
C LEU A 172 -5.08 15.52 -23.54
N GLU A 173 -5.88 14.63 -24.12
CA GLU A 173 -7.32 14.64 -23.90
C GLU A 173 -7.69 14.25 -22.45
N LEU A 174 -6.94 13.33 -21.85
CA LEU A 174 -7.07 12.98 -20.44
C LEU A 174 -6.73 14.17 -19.53
N TYR A 175 -5.64 14.88 -19.80
CA TYR A 175 -5.26 16.09 -19.07
C TYR A 175 -6.36 17.16 -19.14
N LYS A 176 -6.88 17.45 -20.36
CA LYS A 176 -8.01 18.37 -20.55
C LYS A 176 -9.25 17.91 -19.78
N TYR A 177 -9.55 16.60 -19.79
CA TYR A 177 -10.67 16.03 -19.03
C TYR A 177 -10.50 16.23 -17.52
N MET A 178 -9.30 16.01 -17.00
CA MET A 178 -8.98 16.19 -15.58
C MET A 178 -9.04 17.66 -15.14
N LEU A 179 -8.60 18.60 -15.96
CA LEU A 179 -8.70 20.03 -15.65
C LEU A 179 -10.14 20.55 -15.50
N ARG A 180 -11.13 19.86 -16.07
CA ARG A 180 -12.56 20.19 -15.92
C ARG A 180 -13.16 19.66 -14.62
N GLN A 181 -12.42 18.83 -13.87
CA GLN A 181 -12.91 18.30 -12.61
C GLN A 181 -12.75 19.33 -11.50
N ASP A 182 -13.77 19.40 -10.64
CA ASP A 182 -13.70 20.20 -9.42
C ASP A 182 -12.83 19.49 -8.38
N ALA A 183 -11.56 19.86 -8.33
CA ALA A 183 -10.56 19.27 -7.47
C ALA A 183 -9.82 20.33 -6.65
N ASP A 184 -9.58 20.02 -5.39
CA ASP A 184 -8.77 20.87 -4.52
C ASP A 184 -7.30 20.80 -4.92
N LYS A 185 -6.69 21.95 -5.21
CA LYS A 185 -5.26 22.04 -5.57
C LYS A 185 -4.34 21.51 -4.48
N ARG A 186 -4.75 21.58 -3.20
CA ARG A 186 -3.93 21.08 -2.08
C ARG A 186 -3.73 19.57 -2.18
N SER A 187 -4.78 18.82 -2.51
CA SER A 187 -4.69 17.36 -2.66
C SER A 187 -3.85 16.96 -3.88
N LEU A 188 -3.99 17.67 -5.00
CA LEU A 188 -3.17 17.47 -6.19
C LEU A 188 -1.68 17.72 -5.90
N ASN A 189 -1.35 18.88 -5.34
CA ASN A 189 0.03 19.24 -5.04
C ASN A 189 0.68 18.26 -4.06
N LEU A 190 -0.05 17.88 -2.99
CA LEU A 190 0.46 16.92 -2.01
C LEU A 190 0.77 15.56 -2.66
N GLU A 191 -0.13 15.00 -3.47
CA GLU A 191 0.09 13.69 -4.07
C GLU A 191 1.25 13.70 -5.08
N HIS A 192 1.43 14.77 -5.87
CA HIS A 192 2.55 14.90 -6.79
C HIS A 192 3.89 15.09 -6.05
N GLN A 193 3.93 15.98 -5.05
CA GLN A 193 5.12 16.19 -4.22
C GLN A 193 5.54 14.91 -3.50
N PHE A 194 4.59 14.23 -2.87
CA PHE A 194 4.84 12.97 -2.20
C PHE A 194 5.29 11.87 -3.17
N ALA A 195 4.72 11.81 -4.37
CA ALA A 195 5.13 10.83 -5.38
C ALA A 195 6.57 11.02 -5.86
N LEU A 196 7.05 12.26 -6.00
CA LEU A 196 8.44 12.56 -6.32
C LEU A 196 9.40 12.08 -5.22
N ILE A 197 9.01 12.23 -3.95
CA ILE A 197 9.81 11.73 -2.82
C ILE A 197 9.81 10.20 -2.81
N MET A 198 8.66 9.56 -3.07
CA MET A 198 8.56 8.10 -3.13
C MET A 198 9.34 7.51 -4.32
N ASP A 199 9.42 8.22 -5.46
CA ASP A 199 10.32 7.80 -6.55
C ASP A 199 11.79 7.82 -6.11
N LYS A 200 12.23 8.87 -5.39
CA LYS A 200 13.58 8.93 -4.83
C LYS A 200 13.83 7.78 -3.84
N GLN A 201 12.87 7.46 -2.96
CA GLN A 201 12.96 6.31 -2.06
C GLN A 201 13.10 5.00 -2.83
N GLU A 202 12.28 4.78 -3.87
CA GLU A 202 12.34 3.58 -4.70
C GLU A 202 13.69 3.45 -5.43
N ARG A 203 14.25 4.57 -5.94
CA ARG A 203 15.58 4.56 -6.59
C ARG A 203 16.70 4.33 -5.58
N PHE A 204 16.58 4.87 -4.37
CA PHE A 204 17.59 4.68 -3.32
C PHE A 204 17.61 3.25 -2.79
N GLY A 205 16.45 2.62 -2.60
CA GLY A 205 16.29 1.23 -2.17
C GLY A 205 16.73 0.96 -0.72
N PHE A 206 16.25 -0.13 -0.14
CA PHE A 206 16.57 -0.55 1.23
C PHE A 206 17.67 -1.60 1.21
N PRO A 207 18.83 -1.39 1.83
CA PRO A 207 19.89 -2.39 1.93
C PRO A 207 19.37 -3.68 2.57
N PHE A 208 19.72 -4.82 1.97
CA PHE A 208 19.20 -6.13 2.35
C PHE A 208 20.33 -7.14 2.54
N ASN A 209 20.35 -7.82 3.68
CA ASN A 209 21.39 -8.79 4.02
C ASN A 209 21.07 -10.17 3.43
N GLU A 210 21.49 -10.41 2.20
CA GLU A 210 21.27 -11.67 1.49
C GLU A 210 21.85 -12.88 2.22
N LYS A 211 23.07 -12.75 2.78
CA LYS A 211 23.73 -13.85 3.51
C LYS A 211 22.90 -14.27 4.73
N ALA A 212 22.44 -13.31 5.52
CA ALA A 212 21.58 -13.60 6.66
C ALA A 212 20.21 -14.16 6.22
N ALA A 213 19.67 -13.67 5.08
CA ALA A 213 18.43 -14.18 4.53
C ALA A 213 18.53 -15.65 4.12
N TYR A 214 19.60 -16.06 3.44
CA TYR A 214 19.83 -17.47 3.11
C TYR A 214 20.01 -18.35 4.36
N ALA A 215 20.70 -17.86 5.38
CA ALA A 215 20.83 -18.57 6.66
C ALA A 215 19.46 -18.78 7.34
N LEU A 216 18.64 -17.71 7.38
CA LEU A 216 17.28 -17.78 7.93
C LEU A 216 16.41 -18.76 7.13
N VAL A 217 16.47 -18.73 5.80
CA VAL A 217 15.73 -19.67 4.91
C VAL A 217 16.09 -21.11 5.24
N ASN A 218 17.37 -21.44 5.42
CA ASN A 218 17.81 -22.79 5.77
C ASN A 218 17.23 -23.24 7.12
N THR A 219 17.26 -22.37 8.13
CA THR A 219 16.67 -22.63 9.44
C THR A 219 15.16 -22.87 9.35
N LEU A 220 14.44 -22.02 8.61
CA LEU A 220 13.00 -22.15 8.45
C LEU A 220 12.59 -23.39 7.65
N LYS A 221 13.37 -23.77 6.63
CA LYS A 221 13.17 -25.01 5.85
C LYS A 221 13.35 -26.25 6.72
N ALA A 222 14.41 -26.29 7.54
CA ALA A 222 14.64 -27.42 8.45
C ALA A 222 13.46 -27.60 9.41
N LYS A 223 12.98 -26.52 10.06
CA LYS A 223 11.82 -26.56 10.94
C LYS A 223 10.54 -26.96 10.21
N ARG A 224 10.30 -26.42 9.00
CA ARG A 224 9.12 -26.79 8.19
C ARG A 224 9.12 -28.27 7.84
N ASN A 225 10.27 -28.85 7.51
CA ASN A 225 10.41 -30.27 7.20
C ASN A 225 10.10 -31.13 8.44
N GLU A 226 10.67 -30.80 9.61
CA GLU A 226 10.37 -31.47 10.88
C GLU A 226 8.86 -31.47 11.19
N ILE A 227 8.22 -30.30 11.06
CA ILE A 227 6.79 -30.17 11.28
C ILE A 227 5.99 -30.96 10.24
N ASN A 228 6.42 -30.96 8.98
CA ASN A 228 5.78 -31.74 7.93
C ASN A 228 5.84 -33.25 8.22
N GLU A 229 6.96 -33.76 8.70
CA GLU A 229 7.09 -35.17 9.11
C GLU A 229 6.09 -35.50 10.24
N LYS A 230 5.99 -34.67 11.26
CA LYS A 230 4.98 -34.81 12.33
C LYS A 230 3.56 -34.82 11.77
N LEU A 231 3.26 -33.94 10.82
CA LEU A 231 1.95 -33.84 10.21
C LEU A 231 1.62 -35.05 9.30
N GLN A 232 2.62 -35.68 8.67
CA GLN A 232 2.40 -36.93 7.91
C GLN A 232 2.08 -38.11 8.81
N VAL A 233 2.57 -38.13 10.06
CA VAL A 233 2.19 -39.13 11.07
C VAL A 233 0.74 -38.93 11.52
N VAL A 234 0.35 -37.69 11.81
CA VAL A 234 -1.01 -37.32 12.24
C VAL A 234 -2.03 -37.52 11.13
N PHE A 235 -1.66 -37.16 9.90
CA PHE A 235 -2.50 -37.23 8.72
C PHE A 235 -1.88 -38.15 7.67
N PRO A 236 -1.93 -39.47 7.86
CA PRO A 236 -1.34 -40.44 6.94
C PRO A 236 -1.94 -40.34 5.54
N PRO A 237 -1.22 -40.80 4.50
CA PRO A 237 -1.71 -40.78 3.14
C PRO A 237 -3.00 -41.58 2.97
N ILE A 238 -3.91 -41.07 2.16
CA ILE A 238 -5.19 -41.72 1.83
C ILE A 238 -5.01 -42.44 0.50
N VAL A 239 -5.27 -43.73 0.48
CA VAL A 239 -5.32 -44.53 -0.76
C VAL A 239 -6.73 -44.48 -1.33
N LYS A 240 -6.91 -43.85 -2.50
CA LYS A 240 -8.17 -43.76 -3.21
C LYS A 240 -8.24 -44.81 -4.30
N GLU A 241 -9.22 -45.68 -4.22
CA GLU A 241 -9.53 -46.59 -5.33
C GLU A 241 -10.09 -45.76 -6.50
N ARG A 242 -9.68 -46.13 -7.69
CA ARG A 242 -10.10 -45.46 -8.92
C ARG A 242 -10.71 -46.45 -9.90
N TRP A 243 -11.80 -46.04 -10.53
CA TRP A 243 -12.49 -46.80 -11.55
C TRP A 243 -12.63 -45.93 -12.79
N SER A 244 -12.46 -46.53 -13.96
CA SER A 244 -12.65 -45.85 -15.24
C SER A 244 -14.14 -45.53 -15.44
N THR A 245 -14.47 -44.26 -15.57
CA THR A 245 -15.83 -43.78 -15.87
C THR A 245 -16.32 -44.24 -17.25
N LYS A 246 -15.36 -44.56 -18.16
CA LYS A 246 -15.69 -45.02 -19.53
C LYS A 246 -15.86 -46.53 -19.65
N THR A 247 -15.09 -47.31 -18.89
CA THR A 247 -15.01 -48.77 -19.07
C THR A 247 -15.42 -49.56 -17.84
N GLY A 248 -15.68 -48.92 -16.70
CA GLY A 248 -15.98 -49.62 -15.43
C GLY A 248 -14.80 -50.41 -14.85
N LYS A 249 -13.63 -50.44 -15.49
CA LYS A 249 -12.47 -51.19 -15.01
C LYS A 249 -11.77 -50.48 -13.86
N ARG A 250 -11.27 -51.29 -12.91
CA ARG A 250 -10.42 -50.79 -11.82
C ARG A 250 -9.11 -50.23 -12.38
N LEU A 251 -8.80 -48.99 -11.99
CA LEU A 251 -7.53 -48.34 -12.31
C LEU A 251 -6.56 -48.47 -11.11
N SER A 252 -5.28 -48.15 -11.30
CA SER A 252 -4.32 -48.11 -10.21
C SER A 252 -4.79 -47.10 -9.13
N ASN A 253 -4.64 -47.49 -7.86
CA ASN A 253 -4.99 -46.66 -6.73
C ASN A 253 -4.21 -45.34 -6.78
N LYS A 254 -4.85 -44.23 -6.38
CA LYS A 254 -4.18 -42.94 -6.22
C LYS A 254 -3.91 -42.72 -4.74
N THR A 255 -2.65 -42.63 -4.36
CA THR A 255 -2.25 -42.22 -3.01
C THR A 255 -2.26 -40.68 -2.94
N GLU A 256 -3.06 -40.14 -2.04
CA GLU A 256 -3.10 -38.71 -1.73
C GLU A 256 -2.28 -38.45 -0.44
N VAL A 257 -1.07 -37.95 -0.60
CA VAL A 257 -0.23 -37.51 0.52
C VAL A 257 -0.79 -36.18 1.04
N PHE A 258 -0.85 -36.03 2.36
CA PHE A 258 -1.36 -34.81 2.98
C PHE A 258 -0.44 -33.61 2.66
N ASN A 259 -1.03 -32.55 2.12
CA ASN A 259 -0.35 -31.28 1.88
C ASN A 259 -0.82 -30.23 2.89
N PRO A 260 -0.01 -29.90 3.94
CA PRO A 260 -0.39 -28.91 4.96
C PRO A 260 -0.56 -27.49 4.41
N GLY A 261 0.00 -27.18 3.23
CA GLY A 261 -0.20 -25.92 2.52
C GLY A 261 -1.56 -25.81 1.81
N SER A 262 -2.30 -26.92 1.68
CA SER A 262 -3.61 -26.94 1.03
C SER A 262 -4.75 -26.70 2.03
N ARG A 263 -5.36 -25.51 2.00
CA ARG A 263 -6.48 -25.15 2.88
C ARG A 263 -7.63 -26.15 2.81
N THR A 264 -7.94 -26.65 1.62
CA THR A 264 -9.00 -27.65 1.40
C THR A 264 -8.66 -29.00 2.03
N GLN A 265 -7.40 -29.47 1.93
CA GLN A 265 -6.98 -30.69 2.61
C GLN A 265 -6.95 -30.49 4.13
N THR A 266 -6.42 -29.35 4.60
CA THR A 266 -6.35 -29.04 6.03
C THR A 266 -7.73 -29.02 6.67
N SER A 267 -8.73 -28.35 6.05
CA SER A 267 -10.10 -28.32 6.59
C SER A 267 -10.70 -29.71 6.65
N ARG A 268 -10.59 -30.49 5.56
CA ARG A 268 -11.12 -31.84 5.49
C ARG A 268 -10.49 -32.75 6.55
N ARG A 269 -9.17 -32.77 6.64
CA ARG A 269 -8.43 -33.66 7.56
C ARG A 269 -8.65 -33.31 9.02
N LEU A 270 -8.82 -32.02 9.35
CA LEU A 270 -9.20 -31.60 10.70
C LEU A 270 -10.63 -32.02 11.04
N GLN A 271 -11.58 -31.94 10.10
CA GLN A 271 -12.95 -32.40 10.30
C GLN A 271 -13.09 -33.94 10.39
N GLU A 272 -12.19 -34.68 9.72
CA GLU A 272 -12.11 -36.16 9.88
C GLU A 272 -11.68 -36.53 11.31
N LEU A 273 -10.77 -35.76 11.94
CA LEU A 273 -10.34 -35.97 13.34
C LEU A 273 -11.35 -35.43 14.35
N TYR A 274 -11.92 -34.26 14.06
CA TYR A 274 -12.78 -33.48 14.94
C TYR A 274 -14.05 -33.05 14.18
N PRO A 275 -15.08 -33.92 14.10
CA PRO A 275 -16.28 -33.63 13.32
C PRO A 275 -17.05 -32.37 13.75
N GLU A 276 -16.86 -31.92 14.99
CA GLU A 276 -17.48 -30.72 15.50
C GLU A 276 -16.87 -29.41 14.96
N ILE A 277 -15.70 -29.46 14.30
CA ILE A 277 -15.10 -28.27 13.69
C ILE A 277 -15.87 -27.86 12.46
N THR A 278 -16.34 -26.62 12.43
CA THR A 278 -16.97 -26.01 11.28
C THR A 278 -16.12 -24.84 10.77
N PHE A 279 -15.95 -24.75 9.44
CA PHE A 279 -15.25 -23.65 8.81
C PHE A 279 -16.24 -22.75 8.06
N CYS A 280 -16.13 -21.44 8.27
CA CYS A 280 -16.85 -20.48 7.44
C CYS A 280 -16.39 -20.59 5.97
N ALA A 281 -17.28 -20.35 5.03
CA ALA A 281 -16.93 -20.27 3.63
C ALA A 281 -16.34 -18.89 3.29
N THR A 282 -15.36 -18.86 2.38
CA THR A 282 -14.93 -17.64 1.70
C THR A 282 -15.98 -17.22 0.66
N GLU A 283 -15.89 -15.99 0.13
CA GLU A 283 -16.77 -15.51 -0.96
C GLU A 283 -16.81 -16.45 -2.18
N LYS A 284 -15.74 -17.23 -2.40
CA LYS A 284 -15.65 -18.24 -3.47
C LYS A 284 -16.12 -19.63 -3.04
N GLY A 285 -16.73 -19.78 -1.87
CA GLY A 285 -17.25 -21.05 -1.36
C GLY A 285 -16.21 -22.01 -0.78
N ASN A 286 -14.94 -21.66 -0.72
CA ASN A 286 -13.90 -22.49 -0.12
C ASN A 286 -13.88 -22.34 1.41
N PRO A 287 -13.48 -23.38 2.19
CA PRO A 287 -13.34 -23.26 3.63
C PRO A 287 -12.29 -22.21 3.99
N LYS A 288 -12.65 -21.32 4.92
CA LYS A 288 -11.74 -20.31 5.45
C LYS A 288 -10.84 -20.93 6.51
N VAL A 289 -9.61 -21.28 6.12
CA VAL A 289 -8.55 -21.81 6.98
C VAL A 289 -7.37 -20.88 6.85
N ASP A 290 -7.33 -19.87 7.69
CA ASP A 290 -6.23 -18.91 7.79
C ASP A 290 -5.50 -19.02 9.15
N ASP A 291 -4.41 -18.27 9.29
CA ASP A 291 -3.57 -18.29 10.49
C ASP A 291 -4.41 -18.04 11.75
N ASP A 292 -5.32 -17.04 11.72
CA ASP A 292 -6.17 -16.66 12.85
C ASP A 292 -7.14 -17.79 13.27
N VAL A 293 -7.68 -18.50 12.28
CA VAL A 293 -8.60 -19.64 12.53
C VAL A 293 -7.84 -20.80 13.16
N LEU A 294 -6.65 -21.13 12.63
CA LEU A 294 -5.85 -22.22 13.16
C LEU A 294 -5.26 -21.91 14.55
N GLU A 295 -4.87 -20.67 14.81
CA GLU A 295 -4.43 -20.26 16.17
C GLU A 295 -5.55 -20.42 17.21
N LYS A 296 -6.77 -19.98 16.87
CA LYS A 296 -7.94 -20.16 17.77
C LYS A 296 -8.26 -21.63 18.00
N LEU A 297 -8.25 -22.44 16.95
CA LEU A 297 -8.46 -23.88 17.06
C LEU A 297 -7.31 -24.55 17.82
N GLY A 298 -6.09 -24.06 17.69
CA GLY A 298 -4.90 -24.57 18.40
C GLY A 298 -4.96 -24.46 19.93
N ALA A 299 -5.82 -23.61 20.47
CA ALA A 299 -6.09 -23.56 21.91
C ALA A 299 -6.78 -24.84 22.43
N LYS A 300 -7.52 -25.54 21.57
CA LYS A 300 -8.27 -26.76 21.93
C LYS A 300 -7.72 -28.01 21.22
N TYR A 301 -7.20 -27.88 20.01
CA TYR A 301 -6.80 -28.99 19.15
C TYR A 301 -5.30 -28.90 18.83
N PRO A 302 -4.46 -29.82 19.35
CA PRO A 302 -3.00 -29.78 19.18
C PRO A 302 -2.56 -29.78 17.71
N GLU A 303 -3.26 -30.52 16.85
CA GLU A 303 -2.94 -30.62 15.41
C GLU A 303 -3.17 -29.29 14.68
N ALA A 304 -4.18 -28.53 15.09
CA ALA A 304 -4.43 -27.19 14.55
C ALA A 304 -3.28 -26.23 14.90
N LYS A 305 -2.69 -26.38 16.11
CA LYS A 305 -1.51 -25.60 16.52
C LYS A 305 -0.29 -25.90 15.65
N ILE A 306 -0.03 -27.19 15.40
CA ILE A 306 1.06 -27.62 14.51
C ILE A 306 0.86 -27.12 13.09
N LEU A 307 -0.39 -27.14 12.60
CA LEU A 307 -0.75 -26.61 11.28
C LEU A 307 -0.57 -25.09 11.20
N ALA A 308 -0.92 -24.34 12.25
CA ALA A 308 -0.69 -22.89 12.33
C ALA A 308 0.81 -22.55 12.23
N GLU A 309 1.65 -23.32 12.96
CA GLU A 309 3.11 -23.16 12.89
C GLU A 309 3.65 -23.48 11.49
N TYR A 310 3.19 -24.55 10.85
CA TYR A 310 3.55 -24.88 9.47
C TYR A 310 3.20 -23.73 8.50
N GLN A 311 1.98 -23.21 8.59
CA GLN A 311 1.54 -22.10 7.71
C GLN A 311 2.35 -20.84 7.93
N THR A 312 2.69 -20.53 9.19
CA THR A 312 3.57 -19.39 9.52
C THR A 312 4.94 -19.53 8.86
N LEU A 313 5.57 -20.71 8.98
CA LEU A 313 6.86 -21.01 8.34
C LEU A 313 6.75 -20.89 6.81
N ASN A 314 5.71 -21.46 6.24
CA ASN A 314 5.48 -21.41 4.79
C ASN A 314 5.28 -19.97 4.29
N LYS A 315 4.56 -19.13 5.05
CA LYS A 315 4.38 -17.71 4.76
C LYS A 315 5.71 -16.94 4.82
N ARG A 316 6.56 -17.18 5.82
CA ARG A 316 7.88 -16.55 5.92
C ARG A 316 8.81 -16.98 4.80
N LEU A 317 8.87 -18.26 4.49
CA LEU A 317 9.62 -18.78 3.34
C LEU A 317 9.13 -18.19 2.02
N GLY A 318 7.81 -18.05 1.85
CA GLY A 318 7.21 -17.38 0.71
C GLY A 318 7.65 -15.91 0.57
N GLN A 319 7.72 -15.17 1.68
CA GLN A 319 8.17 -13.78 1.70
C GLN A 319 9.67 -13.64 1.39
N ILE A 320 10.51 -14.51 1.97
CA ILE A 320 11.97 -14.36 1.87
C ILE A 320 12.51 -14.95 0.55
N ALA A 321 12.06 -16.16 0.14
CA ALA A 321 12.72 -16.92 -0.94
C ALA A 321 11.78 -17.56 -1.98
N GLU A 322 10.68 -18.20 -1.56
CA GLU A 322 9.95 -19.13 -2.43
C GLU A 322 8.84 -18.46 -3.25
N GLY A 323 8.25 -17.36 -2.75
CA GLY A 323 7.16 -16.65 -3.41
C GLY A 323 7.58 -15.95 -4.71
N LYS A 324 6.59 -15.54 -5.51
CA LYS A 324 6.83 -14.75 -6.72
C LYS A 324 7.49 -13.40 -6.40
N GLU A 325 7.03 -12.75 -5.33
CA GLU A 325 7.50 -11.44 -4.85
C GLU A 325 8.47 -11.60 -3.65
N ALA A 326 9.28 -12.67 -3.65
CA ALA A 326 10.22 -12.94 -2.56
C ALA A 326 11.38 -11.94 -2.54
N TRP A 327 11.83 -11.55 -1.35
CA TRP A 327 12.88 -10.55 -1.16
C TRP A 327 14.20 -10.92 -1.84
N LEU A 328 14.63 -12.18 -1.74
CA LEU A 328 15.82 -12.69 -2.42
C LEU A 328 15.75 -12.63 -3.95
N LYS A 329 14.55 -12.63 -4.54
CA LYS A 329 14.37 -12.42 -5.98
C LYS A 329 14.43 -10.94 -6.34
N HIS A 330 13.88 -10.08 -5.47
CA HIS A 330 13.83 -8.65 -5.72
C HIS A 330 15.17 -7.94 -5.54
N VAL A 331 16.02 -8.39 -4.61
CA VAL A 331 17.38 -7.84 -4.46
C VAL A 331 18.23 -8.06 -5.72
N GLN A 332 17.97 -9.12 -6.49
CA GLN A 332 18.67 -9.42 -7.73
C GLN A 332 18.24 -8.54 -8.92
N VAL A 333 17.12 -7.81 -8.82
CA VAL A 333 16.57 -7.04 -9.96
C VAL A 333 17.51 -5.91 -10.38
N TYR A 334 18.09 -5.19 -9.40
CA TYR A 334 19.06 -4.12 -9.64
C TYR A 334 20.50 -4.56 -9.36
N ASN A 335 20.69 -5.69 -8.70
CA ASN A 335 21.98 -6.29 -8.35
C ASN A 335 22.93 -5.33 -7.60
N ASP A 336 22.38 -4.51 -6.71
CA ASP A 336 23.09 -3.51 -5.89
C ASP A 336 22.99 -3.80 -4.38
N GLY A 337 22.48 -4.98 -4.00
CA GLY A 337 22.30 -5.38 -2.61
C GLY A 337 21.14 -4.67 -1.91
N ARG A 338 20.22 -4.05 -2.67
CA ARG A 338 19.07 -3.31 -2.14
C ARG A 338 17.76 -3.84 -2.69
N ILE A 339 16.71 -3.66 -1.92
CA ILE A 339 15.33 -3.93 -2.33
C ILE A 339 14.64 -2.60 -2.67
N HIS A 340 14.18 -2.48 -3.92
CA HIS A 340 13.51 -1.30 -4.48
C HIS A 340 11.99 -1.48 -4.47
N GLY A 341 11.41 -1.57 -3.27
CA GLY A 341 9.96 -1.76 -3.10
C GLY A 341 9.16 -0.56 -3.61
N GLN A 342 8.18 -0.84 -4.46
CA GLN A 342 7.36 0.20 -5.08
C GLN A 342 6.23 0.67 -4.17
N VAL A 343 6.04 1.99 -4.08
CA VAL A 343 4.96 2.65 -3.35
C VAL A 343 3.95 3.23 -4.35
N ILE A 344 2.70 2.78 -4.29
CA ILE A 344 1.59 3.41 -5.02
C ILE A 344 0.92 4.40 -4.06
N THR A 345 1.11 5.67 -4.30
CA THR A 345 0.89 6.74 -3.30
C THR A 345 -0.56 6.91 -2.87
N ASN A 346 -1.53 6.64 -3.73
CA ASN A 346 -2.97 6.81 -3.46
C ASN A 346 -3.79 5.65 -4.06
N ALA A 347 -3.39 4.41 -3.78
CA ALA A 347 -4.07 3.23 -4.28
C ALA A 347 -5.34 2.84 -3.50
N CYS A 348 -5.49 3.33 -2.29
CA CYS A 348 -6.65 3.05 -1.44
C CYS A 348 -7.64 4.21 -1.46
N ILE A 349 -8.93 3.90 -1.28
CA ILE A 349 -9.99 4.92 -1.19
C ILE A 349 -9.77 5.93 -0.04
N SER A 350 -9.04 5.53 1.01
CA SER A 350 -8.62 6.42 2.11
C SER A 350 -7.45 7.34 1.75
N GLY A 351 -6.83 7.18 0.58
CA GLY A 351 -5.58 7.85 0.23
C GLY A 351 -4.34 7.20 0.84
N ARG A 352 -4.45 6.07 1.55
CA ARG A 352 -3.30 5.28 1.99
C ARG A 352 -2.51 4.76 0.79
N CYS A 353 -1.21 4.59 0.97
CA CYS A 353 -0.34 3.92 0.03
C CYS A 353 -0.63 2.42 -0.04
N SER A 354 -0.34 1.80 -1.17
CA SER A 354 -0.12 0.36 -1.27
C SER A 354 1.30 0.08 -1.75
N HIS A 355 1.78 -1.14 -1.51
CA HIS A 355 3.16 -1.53 -1.77
C HIS A 355 3.18 -2.77 -2.66
N LYS A 356 4.17 -2.84 -3.56
CA LYS A 356 4.39 -4.00 -4.45
C LYS A 356 5.85 -4.11 -4.86
N ARG A 357 6.25 -5.27 -5.32
CA ARG A 357 7.58 -5.55 -5.92
C ARG A 357 8.78 -5.20 -5.01
N PRO A 358 8.89 -5.74 -3.80
CA PRO A 358 7.91 -6.49 -3.04
C PRO A 358 6.99 -5.60 -2.20
N ASN A 359 5.95 -6.18 -1.58
CA ASN A 359 5.11 -5.46 -0.63
C ASN A 359 5.83 -5.30 0.73
N MET A 360 6.50 -4.17 0.92
CA MET A 360 7.25 -3.87 2.15
C MET A 360 6.36 -3.74 3.40
N ALA A 361 5.09 -3.36 3.23
CA ALA A 361 4.15 -3.28 4.35
C ALA A 361 3.75 -4.66 4.92
N GLN A 362 4.13 -5.75 4.26
CA GLN A 362 3.91 -7.12 4.75
C GLN A 362 5.11 -7.70 5.52
N VAL A 363 6.20 -6.95 5.69
CA VAL A 363 7.31 -7.37 6.58
C VAL A 363 6.74 -7.49 7.99
N PRO A 364 6.84 -8.67 8.64
CA PRO A 364 6.17 -8.88 9.92
C PRO A 364 6.74 -7.99 11.01
N SER A 365 5.88 -7.52 11.92
CA SER A 365 6.33 -6.77 13.10
C SER A 365 7.07 -7.68 14.08
N VAL A 366 7.91 -7.09 14.93
CA VAL A 366 8.77 -7.81 15.91
C VAL A 366 7.98 -8.76 16.80
N GLY A 367 6.73 -8.42 17.14
CA GLY A 367 5.87 -9.26 17.98
C GLY A 367 5.31 -10.53 17.31
N HIS A 368 5.47 -10.68 16.00
CA HIS A 368 5.05 -11.88 15.27
C HIS A 368 6.19 -12.89 15.14
N ALA A 369 5.84 -14.17 14.99
CA ALA A 369 6.82 -15.23 14.80
C ALA A 369 7.75 -14.91 13.63
N TYR A 370 9.06 -14.96 13.89
CA TYR A 370 10.16 -14.60 13.00
C TYR A 370 10.15 -13.14 12.51
N GLY A 371 9.40 -12.27 13.18
CA GLY A 371 9.31 -10.85 12.80
C GLY A 371 10.62 -10.11 13.04
N ALA A 372 11.25 -10.33 14.18
CA ALA A 372 12.53 -9.73 14.52
C ALA A 372 13.62 -10.13 13.51
N GLU A 373 13.74 -11.43 13.19
CA GLU A 373 14.70 -11.95 12.23
C GLU A 373 14.44 -11.41 10.82
N CYS A 374 13.18 -11.31 10.40
CA CYS A 374 12.81 -10.74 9.11
C CYS A 374 13.19 -9.25 9.01
N ARG A 375 12.89 -8.45 10.06
CA ARG A 375 13.25 -7.02 10.08
C ARG A 375 14.76 -6.79 10.16
N ALA A 376 15.50 -7.65 10.86
CA ALA A 376 16.95 -7.56 10.94
C ALA A 376 17.67 -7.78 9.59
N LEU A 377 16.97 -8.34 8.57
CA LEU A 377 17.50 -8.45 7.21
C LEU A 377 17.64 -7.09 6.50
N PHE A 378 16.87 -6.09 6.91
CA PHE A 378 16.91 -4.73 6.40
C PHE A 378 17.77 -3.89 7.33
N TYR A 379 18.91 -3.40 6.84
CA TYR A 379 19.96 -2.87 7.69
C TYR A 379 20.55 -1.55 7.20
N ALA A 380 21.29 -0.88 8.07
CA ALA A 380 22.12 0.27 7.73
C ALA A 380 23.54 -0.22 7.39
N PRO A 381 24.05 0.06 6.17
CA PRO A 381 25.44 -0.29 5.83
C PRO A 381 26.45 0.56 6.62
N ASP A 382 27.72 0.18 6.57
CA ASP A 382 28.79 0.91 7.24
C ASP A 382 28.78 2.40 6.89
N GLY A 383 28.96 3.25 7.90
CA GLY A 383 28.88 4.69 7.77
C GLY A 383 27.45 5.26 7.72
N TRP A 384 26.43 4.44 8.00
CA TRP A 384 25.02 4.84 8.10
C TRP A 384 24.39 4.33 9.38
N LYS A 385 23.30 5.00 9.79
CA LYS A 385 22.38 4.54 10.83
C LYS A 385 20.99 4.45 10.22
N LEU A 386 20.17 3.54 10.73
CA LEU A 386 18.75 3.48 10.39
C LEU A 386 17.95 4.21 11.46
N VAL A 387 17.15 5.17 11.04
CA VAL A 387 16.25 5.92 11.92
C VAL A 387 14.82 5.63 11.48
N GLY A 388 14.04 5.03 12.37
CA GLY A 388 12.60 4.87 12.21
C GLY A 388 11.88 6.01 12.92
N ALA A 389 10.89 6.60 12.27
CA ALA A 389 10.00 7.59 12.88
C ALA A 389 8.55 7.20 12.65
N ASP A 390 7.75 7.23 13.72
CA ASP A 390 6.36 6.80 13.76
C ASP A 390 5.46 7.87 14.40
N ALA A 391 4.25 8.04 13.85
CA ALA A 391 3.28 9.00 14.39
C ALA A 391 2.56 8.43 15.61
N SER A 392 2.85 8.97 16.79
CA SER A 392 2.32 8.46 18.06
C SER A 392 0.80 8.61 18.17
N GLY A 393 0.09 7.46 18.29
CA GLY A 393 -1.35 7.41 18.50
C GLY A 393 -2.18 8.09 17.41
N LEU A 394 -1.73 8.05 16.17
CA LEU A 394 -2.27 8.78 15.03
C LEU A 394 -3.79 8.66 14.89
N GLU A 395 -4.35 7.43 14.98
CA GLU A 395 -5.79 7.22 14.80
C GLU A 395 -6.64 7.86 15.91
N LEU A 396 -6.18 7.80 17.17
CA LEU A 396 -6.87 8.44 18.30
C LEU A 396 -6.73 9.97 18.25
N ARG A 397 -5.60 10.48 17.80
CA ARG A 397 -5.41 11.93 17.59
C ARG A 397 -6.25 12.43 16.42
N ALA A 398 -6.37 11.65 15.35
CA ALA A 398 -7.30 11.94 14.26
C ALA A 398 -8.75 11.95 14.76
N LEU A 399 -9.16 10.96 15.57
CA LEU A 399 -10.47 10.95 16.19
C LEU A 399 -10.68 12.19 17.06
N GLY A 400 -9.74 12.51 17.96
CA GLY A 400 -9.79 13.70 18.82
C GLY A 400 -9.90 15.00 18.02
N ALA A 401 -9.18 15.11 16.90
CA ALA A 401 -9.26 16.28 16.03
C ALA A 401 -10.67 16.48 15.44
N TRP A 402 -11.37 15.40 15.10
CA TRP A 402 -12.75 15.47 14.59
C TRP A 402 -13.78 15.66 15.72
N LEU A 403 -13.56 15.05 16.90
CA LEU A 403 -14.45 15.22 18.06
C LEU A 403 -14.42 16.66 18.58
N ALA A 404 -13.28 17.35 18.45
CA ALA A 404 -13.10 18.73 18.92
C ALA A 404 -14.09 19.74 18.35
N TYR A 405 -14.74 19.42 17.24
CA TYR A 405 -15.83 20.23 16.70
C TYR A 405 -17.15 20.11 17.48
N PHE A 406 -17.27 19.11 18.38
CA PHE A 406 -18.48 18.80 19.14
C PHE A 406 -18.28 18.92 20.64
N ASP A 407 -17.05 18.62 21.16
CA ASP A 407 -16.72 18.62 22.60
C ASP A 407 -15.81 19.78 23.02
N GLY A 408 -15.58 20.76 22.13
CA GLY A 408 -14.68 21.87 22.41
C GLY A 408 -13.21 21.47 22.59
N GLY A 409 -12.83 20.24 22.18
CA GLY A 409 -11.47 19.72 22.22
C GLY A 409 -11.11 18.98 23.52
N GLU A 410 -12.09 18.59 24.33
CA GLU A 410 -11.85 17.84 25.57
C GLU A 410 -11.14 16.50 25.31
N TYR A 411 -11.67 15.69 24.37
CA TYR A 411 -11.04 14.42 24.04
C TYR A 411 -9.63 14.61 23.40
N ALA A 412 -9.47 15.65 22.58
CA ALA A 412 -8.16 15.98 21.98
C ALA A 412 -7.11 16.34 23.06
N LYS A 413 -7.48 17.05 24.12
CA LYS A 413 -6.60 17.34 25.27
C LYS A 413 -6.19 16.07 25.99
N LEU A 414 -7.15 15.17 26.26
CA LEU A 414 -6.88 13.88 26.93
C LEU A 414 -5.91 13.00 26.12
N VAL A 415 -6.09 12.91 24.80
CA VAL A 415 -5.18 12.14 23.91
C VAL A 415 -3.80 12.76 23.86
N SER A 416 -3.68 14.07 24.04
CA SER A 416 -2.41 14.81 23.94
C SER A 416 -1.64 14.87 25.24
N ASP A 417 -2.28 14.61 26.38
CA ASP A 417 -1.65 14.65 27.71
C ASP A 417 -0.90 13.34 27.97
N SER A 418 0.41 13.42 28.11
CA SER A 418 1.29 12.27 28.42
C SER A 418 1.02 11.62 29.78
N ASN A 419 0.35 12.34 30.69
CA ASN A 419 -0.02 11.80 32.01
C ASN A 419 -1.33 11.02 31.99
N VAL A 420 -2.08 11.07 30.88
CA VAL A 420 -3.35 10.38 30.71
C VAL A 420 -3.17 9.12 29.87
N ASP A 421 -3.43 7.96 30.45
CA ASP A 421 -3.61 6.75 29.63
C ASP A 421 -5.00 6.74 28.99
N ILE A 422 -5.06 7.18 27.74
CA ILE A 422 -6.31 7.29 26.97
C ILE A 422 -7.05 5.96 26.84
N HIS A 423 -6.36 4.81 26.86
CA HIS A 423 -7.00 3.52 26.79
C HIS A 423 -7.69 3.15 28.13
N SER A 424 -7.11 3.53 29.25
CA SER A 424 -7.76 3.42 30.55
C SER A 424 -8.94 4.38 30.69
N TYR A 425 -8.84 5.59 30.16
CA TYR A 425 -9.96 6.51 30.06
C TYR A 425 -11.12 5.90 29.25
N ASN A 426 -10.83 5.42 28.04
CA ASN A 426 -11.82 4.78 27.17
C ASN A 426 -12.45 3.53 27.82
N ALA A 427 -11.70 2.75 28.62
CA ALA A 427 -12.24 1.60 29.34
C ALA A 427 -13.39 2.00 30.27
N ARG A 428 -13.27 3.14 30.95
CA ARG A 428 -14.34 3.68 31.80
C ARG A 428 -15.52 4.17 30.98
N MET A 429 -15.26 4.81 29.83
CA MET A 429 -16.33 5.28 28.94
C MET A 429 -17.18 4.14 28.36
N PHE A 430 -16.61 2.96 28.19
CA PHE A 430 -17.37 1.75 27.82
C PHE A 430 -18.29 1.22 28.93
N GLY A 431 -18.17 1.71 30.16
CA GLY A 431 -18.98 1.26 31.31
C GLY A 431 -18.75 -0.19 31.71
N LEU A 432 -17.62 -0.78 31.32
CA LEU A 432 -17.26 -2.16 31.64
C LEU A 432 -16.56 -2.27 33.00
N TYR A 433 -16.04 -1.16 33.53
CA TYR A 433 -15.17 -1.14 34.72
C TYR A 433 -15.55 0.01 35.65
N SER A 434 -15.45 -0.24 36.95
CA SER A 434 -15.68 0.77 37.98
C SER A 434 -14.60 1.87 37.91
N SER A 435 -15.01 3.11 38.24
CA SER A 435 -14.10 4.25 38.37
C SER A 435 -13.18 4.15 39.61
N ASP A 436 -13.51 3.28 40.56
CA ASP A 436 -12.94 3.30 41.92
C ASP A 436 -11.65 2.48 42.07
N ARG A 437 -11.21 1.82 41.01
CA ARG A 437 -9.96 1.05 41.00
C ARG A 437 -9.12 1.29 39.73
N PRO A 438 -7.81 1.01 39.82
CA PRO A 438 -6.94 1.04 38.64
C PRO A 438 -7.39 0.02 37.59
N ILE A 439 -7.30 0.41 36.32
CA ILE A 439 -7.55 -0.46 35.18
C ILE A 439 -6.37 -1.43 34.99
N THR A 440 -6.64 -2.71 34.90
CA THR A 440 -5.62 -3.74 34.63
C THR A 440 -5.13 -3.70 33.19
N LYS A 441 -3.97 -4.30 32.94
CA LYS A 441 -3.42 -4.39 31.57
C LYS A 441 -4.39 -5.09 30.61
N ALA A 442 -5.03 -6.19 31.04
CA ALA A 442 -5.99 -6.92 30.21
C ALA A 442 -7.21 -6.06 29.83
N GLU A 443 -7.73 -5.29 30.77
CA GLU A 443 -8.86 -4.36 30.57
C GLU A 443 -8.48 -3.20 29.66
N ARG A 444 -7.28 -2.67 29.84
CA ARG A 444 -6.71 -1.66 28.95
C ARG A 444 -6.58 -2.17 27.51
N ASP A 445 -6.06 -3.38 27.34
CA ASP A 445 -5.91 -4.00 26.02
C ASP A 445 -7.26 -4.32 25.37
N LEU A 446 -8.26 -4.73 26.18
CA LEU A 446 -9.63 -4.91 25.72
C LEU A 446 -10.23 -3.57 25.24
N SER A 447 -10.09 -2.51 26.03
CA SER A 447 -10.55 -1.17 25.65
C SER A 447 -9.89 -0.68 24.37
N LYS A 448 -8.58 -0.93 24.20
CA LYS A 448 -7.87 -0.63 22.95
C LYS A 448 -8.52 -1.34 21.75
N LYS A 449 -8.84 -2.63 21.88
CA LYS A 449 -9.53 -3.38 20.81
C LYS A 449 -10.93 -2.81 20.53
N LEU A 450 -11.67 -2.40 21.56
CA LEU A 450 -13.02 -1.87 21.42
C LEU A 450 -13.06 -0.51 20.73
N ILE A 451 -12.20 0.43 21.13
CA ILE A 451 -12.18 1.76 20.51
C ILE A 451 -11.82 1.69 19.02
N PHE A 452 -10.84 0.87 18.65
CA PHE A 452 -10.52 0.65 17.26
C PHE A 452 -11.63 -0.09 16.50
N ALA A 453 -12.27 -1.10 17.12
CA ALA A 453 -13.40 -1.77 16.49
C ALA A 453 -14.55 -0.78 16.20
N LEU A 454 -14.89 0.10 17.15
CA LEU A 454 -15.91 1.14 16.94
C LEU A 454 -15.50 2.18 15.90
N ALA A 455 -14.26 2.64 15.92
CA ALA A 455 -13.72 3.56 14.93
C ALA A 455 -13.77 2.92 13.51
N TYR A 456 -13.62 1.60 13.43
CA TYR A 456 -13.72 0.83 12.17
C TYR A 456 -15.14 0.41 11.80
N GLY A 457 -16.15 0.91 12.51
CA GLY A 457 -17.55 0.69 12.19
C GLY A 457 -18.11 -0.67 12.62
N ALA A 458 -17.48 -1.31 13.63
CA ALA A 458 -17.99 -2.56 14.17
C ALA A 458 -19.40 -2.37 14.74
N GLY A 459 -20.32 -3.26 14.37
CA GLY A 459 -21.66 -3.35 14.95
C GLY A 459 -21.68 -4.12 16.28
N ALA A 460 -22.82 -4.12 16.95
CA ALA A 460 -23.03 -4.69 18.28
C ALA A 460 -22.55 -6.15 18.41
N LYS A 461 -22.84 -7.01 17.44
CA LYS A 461 -22.37 -8.41 17.44
C LYS A 461 -20.84 -8.50 17.51
N LYS A 462 -20.11 -7.69 16.71
CA LYS A 462 -18.65 -7.70 16.71
C LYS A 462 -18.07 -7.14 17.99
N VAL A 463 -18.64 -6.05 18.52
CA VAL A 463 -18.24 -5.48 19.84
C VAL A 463 -18.45 -6.53 20.94
N GLY A 464 -19.60 -7.18 20.97
CA GLY A 464 -19.90 -8.24 21.94
C GLY A 464 -18.99 -9.46 21.82
N SER A 465 -18.63 -9.86 20.59
CA SER A 465 -17.68 -10.98 20.38
C SER A 465 -16.25 -10.67 20.87
N ILE A 466 -15.88 -9.39 20.97
CA ILE A 466 -14.61 -8.96 21.56
C ILE A 466 -14.68 -9.05 23.10
N ILE A 467 -15.84 -8.72 23.69
CA ILE A 467 -16.06 -8.73 25.14
C ILE A 467 -16.29 -10.14 25.67
N LEU A 468 -17.14 -10.91 24.97
CA LEU A 468 -17.60 -12.25 25.35
C LEU A 468 -17.28 -13.27 24.23
N PRO A 469 -16.00 -13.60 23.98
CA PRO A 469 -15.59 -14.39 22.82
C PRO A 469 -16.09 -15.85 22.83
N LEU A 470 -16.47 -16.39 23.99
CA LEU A 470 -16.91 -17.78 24.18
C LEU A 470 -18.44 -17.93 24.32
N GLU A 471 -19.18 -16.82 24.38
CA GLU A 471 -20.64 -16.84 24.52
C GLU A 471 -21.35 -16.92 23.17
N ASP A 472 -22.65 -17.28 23.22
CA ASP A 472 -23.49 -17.35 22.03
C ASP A 472 -23.72 -15.97 21.38
N GLU A 473 -24.12 -15.99 20.11
CA GLU A 473 -24.27 -14.78 19.30
C GLU A 473 -25.32 -13.79 19.84
N ASN A 474 -26.37 -14.27 20.51
CA ASN A 474 -27.40 -13.40 21.08
C ASN A 474 -26.90 -12.66 22.30
N LYS A 475 -26.18 -13.35 23.19
CA LYS A 475 -25.52 -12.72 24.35
C LYS A 475 -24.46 -11.72 23.91
N GLN A 476 -23.64 -12.08 22.89
CA GLN A 476 -22.67 -11.17 22.28
C GLN A 476 -23.36 -9.92 21.74
N TYR A 477 -24.43 -10.06 20.96
CA TYR A 477 -25.18 -8.94 20.42
C TYR A 477 -25.75 -8.03 21.51
N THR A 478 -26.38 -8.61 22.54
CA THR A 478 -26.97 -7.87 23.65
C THR A 478 -25.93 -7.09 24.45
N GLN A 479 -24.83 -7.75 24.82
CA GLN A 479 -23.72 -7.09 25.52
C GLN A 479 -23.09 -6.01 24.68
N GLY A 480 -22.82 -6.27 23.40
CA GLY A 480 -22.24 -5.29 22.49
C GLY A 480 -23.12 -4.07 22.31
N LYS A 481 -24.43 -4.26 22.15
CA LYS A 481 -25.40 -3.16 22.04
C LYS A 481 -25.37 -2.28 23.29
N LYS A 482 -25.48 -2.88 24.49
CA LYS A 482 -25.40 -2.17 25.76
C LYS A 482 -24.12 -1.36 25.91
N THR A 483 -22.98 -1.99 25.62
CA THR A 483 -21.66 -1.32 25.72
C THR A 483 -21.53 -0.15 24.75
N MET A 484 -22.05 -0.28 23.52
CA MET A 484 -22.04 0.82 22.55
C MET A 484 -22.96 1.98 22.98
N GLU A 485 -24.14 1.69 23.50
CA GLU A 485 -25.07 2.69 24.03
C GLU A 485 -24.43 3.47 25.18
N THR A 486 -23.87 2.77 26.17
CA THR A 486 -23.15 3.40 27.29
C THR A 486 -21.98 4.26 26.81
N PHE A 487 -21.21 3.78 25.85
CA PHE A 487 -20.10 4.53 25.29
C PHE A 487 -20.55 5.83 24.60
N TYR A 488 -21.66 5.80 23.85
CA TYR A 488 -22.21 6.99 23.19
C TYR A 488 -22.85 7.96 24.18
N GLU A 489 -23.39 7.48 25.31
CA GLU A 489 -23.88 8.32 26.41
C GLU A 489 -22.73 9.02 27.13
N ASN A 490 -21.62 8.31 27.39
CA ASN A 490 -20.44 8.85 28.06
C ASN A 490 -19.56 9.72 27.16
N LEU A 491 -19.65 9.55 25.83
CA LEU A 491 -18.92 10.34 24.84
C LEU A 491 -19.86 10.79 23.71
N PRO A 492 -20.77 11.75 23.98
CA PRO A 492 -21.80 12.18 23.01
C PRO A 492 -21.24 12.72 21.70
N ALA A 493 -20.05 13.33 21.73
CA ALA A 493 -19.39 13.89 20.56
C ALA A 493 -19.15 12.84 19.45
N ILE A 494 -18.88 11.58 19.80
CA ILE A 494 -18.67 10.53 18.81
C ILE A 494 -19.99 10.16 18.11
N LYS A 495 -21.12 10.20 18.83
CA LYS A 495 -22.46 10.00 18.24
C LYS A 495 -22.79 11.13 17.27
N GLN A 496 -22.58 12.38 17.70
CA GLN A 496 -22.82 13.56 16.85
C GLN A 496 -21.97 13.52 15.58
N LEU A 497 -20.68 13.14 15.69
CA LEU A 497 -19.82 12.97 14.53
C LEU A 497 -20.34 11.87 13.57
N LYS A 498 -20.76 10.72 14.10
CA LYS A 498 -21.37 9.64 13.28
C LYS A 498 -22.62 10.11 12.55
N ASP A 499 -23.54 10.75 13.26
CA ASP A 499 -24.82 11.23 12.70
C ASP A 499 -24.56 12.24 11.58
N LEU A 500 -23.59 13.16 11.77
CA LEU A 500 -23.19 14.11 10.73
C LEU A 500 -22.58 13.41 9.51
N ILE A 501 -21.69 12.42 9.72
CA ILE A 501 -21.08 11.63 8.66
C ILE A 501 -22.15 10.88 7.86
N GLU A 502 -23.08 10.20 8.53
CA GLU A 502 -24.16 9.45 7.87
C GLU A 502 -25.09 10.36 7.07
N LYS A 503 -25.44 11.53 7.61
CA LYS A 503 -26.19 12.56 6.90
C LYS A 503 -25.44 13.01 5.63
N ARG A 504 -24.15 13.35 5.76
CA ARG A 504 -23.33 13.82 4.64
C ARG A 504 -23.20 12.78 3.53
N VAL A 505 -22.96 11.52 3.91
CA VAL A 505 -22.87 10.40 2.95
C VAL A 505 -24.21 10.18 2.24
N THR A 506 -25.34 10.33 2.94
CA THR A 506 -26.67 10.19 2.35
C THR A 506 -26.96 11.31 1.34
N GLU A 507 -26.58 12.55 1.65
CA GLU A 507 -26.84 13.72 0.82
C GLU A 507 -25.87 13.85 -0.37
N LYS A 508 -24.58 13.56 -0.17
CA LYS A 508 -23.52 13.85 -1.15
C LYS A 508 -22.88 12.61 -1.77
N GLY A 509 -23.08 11.42 -1.19
CA GLY A 509 -22.43 10.18 -1.63
C GLY A 509 -20.93 10.07 -1.28
N HIS A 510 -20.33 11.12 -0.69
CA HIS A 510 -18.92 11.17 -0.34
C HIS A 510 -18.68 12.06 0.88
N LEU A 511 -17.51 11.88 1.51
CA LEU A 511 -16.96 12.81 2.49
C LEU A 511 -15.84 13.66 1.85
N VAL A 512 -15.38 14.66 2.59
CA VAL A 512 -14.25 15.50 2.19
C VAL A 512 -13.11 15.28 3.18
N GLY A 513 -11.93 14.93 2.67
CA GLY A 513 -10.71 14.80 3.45
C GLY A 513 -10.13 16.14 3.89
N ILE A 514 -9.13 16.11 4.77
CA ILE A 514 -8.53 17.33 5.35
C ILE A 514 -7.81 18.20 4.30
N ASP A 515 -7.43 17.63 3.17
CA ASP A 515 -6.81 18.33 2.04
C ASP A 515 -7.79 18.68 0.91
N GLY A 516 -9.08 18.50 1.15
CA GLY A 516 -10.14 18.80 0.19
C GLY A 516 -10.48 17.67 -0.79
N ARG A 517 -9.78 16.51 -0.75
CA ARG A 517 -10.11 15.37 -1.62
C ARG A 517 -11.49 14.79 -1.35
N LYS A 518 -12.14 14.28 -2.38
CA LYS A 518 -13.40 13.54 -2.25
C LYS A 518 -13.11 12.10 -1.80
N LEU A 519 -13.65 11.70 -0.65
CA LEU A 519 -13.52 10.35 -0.12
C LEU A 519 -14.75 9.54 -0.52
N GLN A 520 -14.56 8.56 -1.40
CA GLN A 520 -15.63 7.64 -1.80
C GLN A 520 -15.99 6.71 -0.63
N ILE A 521 -17.27 6.53 -0.36
CA ILE A 521 -17.76 5.73 0.76
C ILE A 521 -18.49 4.51 0.24
N ARG A 522 -17.96 3.31 0.54
CA ARG A 522 -18.58 2.03 0.14
C ARG A 522 -19.83 1.70 0.96
N SER A 523 -19.81 2.02 2.24
CA SER A 523 -20.94 1.79 3.15
C SER A 523 -20.96 2.83 4.26
N LYS A 524 -22.15 3.16 4.77
CA LYS A 524 -22.33 4.11 5.89
C LYS A 524 -21.54 3.67 7.12
N HIS A 525 -21.50 2.36 7.41
CA HIS A 525 -20.78 1.81 8.56
C HIS A 525 -19.26 2.02 8.49
N SER A 526 -18.68 2.05 7.29
CA SER A 526 -17.23 2.26 7.11
C SER A 526 -16.83 3.73 7.01
N ALA A 527 -17.77 4.66 7.02
CA ALA A 527 -17.52 6.06 6.70
C ALA A 527 -16.64 6.77 7.74
N LEU A 528 -16.86 6.52 9.04
CA LEU A 528 -15.99 7.05 10.10
C LEU A 528 -14.57 6.51 9.96
N ASN A 529 -14.40 5.19 9.80
CA ASN A 529 -13.09 4.59 9.55
C ASN A 529 -12.38 5.21 8.35
N GLN A 530 -13.11 5.38 7.24
CA GLN A 530 -12.58 5.99 6.02
C GLN A 530 -12.06 7.41 6.29
N LEU A 531 -12.80 8.21 7.05
CA LEU A 531 -12.42 9.58 7.43
C LEU A 531 -11.15 9.59 8.30
N LEU A 532 -11.09 8.74 9.33
CA LEU A 532 -9.96 8.67 10.25
C LEU A 532 -8.69 8.16 9.54
N GLN A 533 -8.80 7.08 8.77
CA GLN A 533 -7.68 6.55 7.99
C GLN A 533 -7.17 7.56 6.96
N SER A 534 -8.08 8.30 6.31
CA SER A 534 -7.70 9.35 5.38
C SER A 534 -6.97 10.49 6.07
N THR A 535 -7.49 10.94 7.21
CA THR A 535 -6.85 11.99 8.02
C THR A 535 -5.41 11.60 8.36
N GLY A 536 -5.20 10.39 8.88
CA GLY A 536 -3.86 9.88 9.19
C GLY A 536 -2.95 9.81 7.97
N ALA A 537 -3.41 9.17 6.88
CA ALA A 537 -2.60 8.99 5.67
C ALA A 537 -2.17 10.33 5.04
N ILE A 538 -3.08 11.29 4.94
CA ILE A 538 -2.80 12.61 4.36
C ILE A 538 -1.80 13.37 5.24
N THR A 539 -1.98 13.30 6.55
CA THR A 539 -1.07 13.97 7.50
C THR A 539 0.35 13.41 7.43
N VAL A 540 0.50 12.09 7.40
CA VAL A 540 1.85 11.46 7.31
C VAL A 540 2.51 11.75 5.97
N LYS A 541 1.77 11.76 4.85
CA LYS A 541 2.31 12.23 3.56
C LYS A 541 2.83 13.67 3.65
N LYS A 542 2.07 14.57 4.28
CA LYS A 542 2.50 15.95 4.44
C LYS A 542 3.71 16.06 5.37
N ALA A 543 3.76 15.27 6.46
CA ALA A 543 4.92 15.20 7.35
C ALA A 543 6.18 14.75 6.58
N THR A 544 6.06 13.74 5.71
CA THR A 544 7.16 13.27 4.85
C THR A 544 7.65 14.37 3.92
N CYS A 545 6.75 15.16 3.32
CA CYS A 545 7.12 16.28 2.46
C CYS A 545 7.81 17.40 3.26
N ILE A 546 7.28 17.73 4.43
CA ILE A 546 7.86 18.76 5.31
C ILE A 546 9.26 18.35 5.77
N LEU A 547 9.43 17.10 6.23
CA LEU A 547 10.74 16.59 6.63
C LEU A 547 11.76 16.66 5.49
N TYR A 548 11.34 16.29 4.28
CA TYR A 548 12.19 16.39 3.09
C TYR A 548 12.63 17.85 2.85
N GLU A 549 11.70 18.79 2.88
CA GLU A 549 11.96 20.23 2.69
C GLU A 549 12.86 20.80 3.80
N ASP A 550 12.60 20.45 5.07
CA ASP A 550 13.37 20.92 6.21
C ASP A 550 14.83 20.44 6.16
N LEU A 551 15.06 19.17 5.75
CA LEU A 551 16.42 18.61 5.62
C LEU A 551 17.19 19.27 4.48
N GLU A 552 16.55 19.49 3.32
CA GLU A 552 17.20 20.23 2.23
C GLU A 552 17.47 21.69 2.58
N ALA A 553 16.57 22.34 3.33
CA ALA A 553 16.74 23.73 3.77
C ALA A 553 17.96 23.94 4.68
N ILE A 554 18.35 22.94 5.46
CA ILE A 554 19.57 22.98 6.29
C ILE A 554 20.81 22.45 5.55
N GLY A 555 20.71 22.17 4.24
CA GLY A 555 21.81 21.78 3.37
C GLY A 555 22.11 20.29 3.32
N LEU A 556 21.27 19.41 3.93
CA LEU A 556 21.45 17.97 3.86
C LEU A 556 20.87 17.41 2.54
N ARG A 557 21.66 16.62 1.84
CA ARG A 557 21.33 16.12 0.50
C ARG A 557 20.82 14.68 0.52
N PHE A 558 19.67 14.47 -0.14
CA PHE A 558 19.11 13.14 -0.31
C PHE A 558 20.06 12.22 -1.10
N GLY A 559 20.31 11.02 -0.57
CA GLY A 559 21.18 10.02 -1.16
C GLY A 559 22.66 10.15 -0.73
N GLU A 560 23.09 11.30 -0.19
CA GLU A 560 24.44 11.56 0.30
C GLU A 560 24.49 11.57 1.83
N ASP A 561 23.63 12.35 2.48
CA ASP A 561 23.59 12.55 3.92
C ASP A 561 22.45 11.76 4.58
N TRP A 562 21.37 11.56 3.87
CA TRP A 562 20.18 10.83 4.30
C TRP A 562 19.40 10.28 3.12
N GLY A 563 18.48 9.30 3.36
CA GLY A 563 17.59 8.80 2.32
C GLY A 563 16.49 7.90 2.89
N TYR A 564 15.24 8.16 2.49
CA TYR A 564 14.13 7.26 2.81
C TYR A 564 14.35 5.89 2.20
N VAL A 565 14.08 4.84 2.96
CA VAL A 565 14.19 3.43 2.52
C VAL A 565 12.87 2.67 2.63
N ALA A 566 11.97 3.09 3.52
CA ALA A 566 10.60 2.59 3.58
C ALA A 566 9.64 3.68 4.10
N HIS A 567 8.42 3.68 3.59
CA HIS A 567 7.30 4.49 4.06
C HIS A 567 6.09 3.59 4.21
N ILE A 568 5.67 3.29 5.44
CA ILE A 568 4.66 2.27 5.73
C ILE A 568 3.62 2.86 6.68
N HIS A 569 2.47 3.21 6.12
CA HIS A 569 1.30 3.77 6.83
C HIS A 569 1.61 5.05 7.60
N ASP A 570 1.99 4.95 8.86
CA ASP A 570 2.28 5.99 9.84
C ASP A 570 3.77 6.07 10.22
N GLU A 571 4.59 5.19 9.63
CA GLU A 571 6.02 5.02 9.87
C GLU A 571 6.83 5.31 8.59
N PHE A 572 7.99 5.92 8.73
CA PHE A 572 9.02 5.92 7.70
C PHE A 572 10.38 5.54 8.28
N GLN A 573 11.13 4.75 7.52
CA GLN A 573 12.49 4.32 7.81
C GLN A 573 13.45 5.07 6.91
N THR A 574 14.55 5.56 7.48
CA THR A 574 15.51 6.42 6.79
C THR A 574 16.94 6.05 7.15
N LEU A 575 17.78 5.92 6.14
CA LEU A 575 19.23 5.90 6.37
C LEU A 575 19.73 7.32 6.57
N VAL A 576 20.54 7.53 7.60
CA VAL A 576 21.09 8.84 7.98
C VAL A 576 22.56 8.69 8.35
N LYS A 577 23.41 9.63 7.93
CA LYS A 577 24.81 9.65 8.37
C LYS A 577 24.89 9.88 9.87
N PRO A 578 25.81 9.23 10.59
CA PRO A 578 25.88 9.27 12.05
C PRO A 578 25.89 10.71 12.63
N GLU A 579 26.60 11.62 11.99
CA GLU A 579 26.71 13.03 12.39
C GLU A 579 25.41 13.83 12.28
N HIS A 580 24.43 13.34 11.54
CA HIS A 580 23.15 14.01 11.30
C HIS A 580 21.97 13.35 12.04
N VAL A 581 22.19 12.26 12.78
CA VAL A 581 21.11 11.47 13.42
C VAL A 581 20.27 12.32 14.38
N GLU A 582 20.91 13.11 15.26
CA GLU A 582 20.17 13.89 16.27
C GLU A 582 19.29 14.96 15.64
N VAL A 583 19.83 15.71 14.66
CA VAL A 583 19.06 16.74 13.95
C VAL A 583 17.94 16.10 13.12
N TYR A 584 18.22 14.97 12.47
CA TYR A 584 17.20 14.23 11.72
C TYR A 584 16.05 13.77 12.62
N MET A 585 16.32 13.11 13.74
CA MET A 585 15.30 12.63 14.68
C MET A 585 14.40 13.77 15.18
N LYS A 586 15.00 14.91 15.52
CA LYS A 586 14.24 16.10 15.95
C LYS A 586 13.32 16.61 14.85
N LEU A 587 13.81 16.76 13.62
CA LEU A 587 13.01 17.23 12.48
C LEU A 587 11.94 16.22 12.08
N ALA A 588 12.23 14.90 12.16
CA ALA A 588 11.27 13.85 11.87
C ALA A 588 10.08 13.89 12.83
N VAL A 589 10.31 14.02 14.12
CA VAL A 589 9.23 14.17 15.12
C VAL A 589 8.46 15.46 14.92
N ASP A 590 9.16 16.59 14.67
CA ASP A 590 8.55 17.90 14.46
C ASP A 590 7.70 17.96 13.17
N SER A 591 8.05 17.18 12.15
CA SER A 591 7.30 17.13 10.89
C SER A 591 5.85 16.69 11.07
N PHE A 592 5.57 15.75 12.01
CA PHE A 592 4.20 15.36 12.33
C PHE A 592 3.40 16.52 12.95
N ARG A 593 4.00 17.26 13.88
CA ARG A 593 3.38 18.45 14.47
C ARG A 593 3.06 19.49 13.39
N LYS A 594 4.05 19.85 12.58
CA LYS A 594 3.91 20.82 11.47
C LYS A 594 2.84 20.38 10.46
N ALA A 595 2.76 19.09 10.14
CA ALA A 595 1.72 18.58 9.26
C ALA A 595 0.31 18.73 9.86
N GLY A 596 0.15 18.48 11.16
CA GLY A 596 -1.10 18.74 11.88
C GLY A 596 -1.50 20.21 11.83
N GLU A 597 -0.56 21.10 12.07
CA GLU A 597 -0.75 22.56 11.99
C GLU A 597 -1.10 23.01 10.58
N TYR A 598 -0.42 22.49 9.55
CA TYR A 598 -0.72 22.79 8.14
C TYR A 598 -2.18 22.54 7.78
N PHE A 599 -2.78 21.46 8.31
CA PHE A 599 -4.18 21.13 8.09
C PHE A 599 -5.13 21.70 9.16
N ASN A 600 -4.65 22.51 10.09
CA ASN A 600 -5.41 23.07 11.21
C ASN A 600 -6.15 21.98 12.04
N LEU A 601 -5.49 20.83 12.25
CA LEU A 601 -6.06 19.77 13.09
C LEU A 601 -6.20 20.27 14.52
N LYS A 602 -7.38 20.01 15.12
CA LYS A 602 -7.71 20.46 16.47
C LYS A 602 -7.09 19.60 17.58
N CYS A 603 -6.34 18.57 17.22
CA CYS A 603 -5.56 17.73 18.13
C CYS A 603 -4.09 17.79 17.69
N PRO A 604 -3.16 18.22 18.56
CA PRO A 604 -1.73 18.24 18.24
C PRO A 604 -1.22 16.85 17.89
N LEU A 605 -0.43 16.75 16.83
CA LEU A 605 0.25 15.51 16.48
C LEU A 605 1.67 15.49 17.03
N THR A 606 2.17 14.30 17.28
CA THR A 606 3.54 14.05 17.69
C THR A 606 4.02 12.71 17.11
N GLY A 607 5.29 12.43 17.24
CA GLY A 607 5.88 11.17 16.84
C GLY A 607 6.98 10.74 17.79
N GLU A 608 7.47 9.54 17.55
CA GLU A 608 8.65 8.99 18.18
C GLU A 608 9.66 8.65 17.08
N ALA A 609 10.94 8.79 17.40
CA ALA A 609 12.01 8.39 16.51
C ALA A 609 13.01 7.50 17.26
N ARG A 610 13.45 6.41 16.62
CA ARG A 610 14.42 5.47 17.17
C ARG A 610 15.54 5.23 16.18
N VAL A 611 16.76 5.07 16.68
CA VAL A 611 17.94 4.77 15.88
C VAL A 611 18.42 3.35 16.13
N GLY A 612 18.84 2.67 15.07
CA GLY A 612 19.38 1.31 15.14
C GLY A 612 20.33 1.02 13.97
N GLN A 613 20.79 -0.23 13.92
CA GLN A 613 21.56 -0.74 12.78
C GLN A 613 20.69 -1.50 11.78
N ASN A 614 19.48 -1.85 12.17
CA ASN A 614 18.51 -2.57 11.32
C ASN A 614 17.07 -2.19 11.70
N TRP A 615 16.11 -2.64 10.89
CA TRP A 615 14.70 -2.28 11.08
C TRP A 615 14.08 -2.88 12.36
N MET A 616 14.66 -3.96 12.91
CA MET A 616 14.20 -4.48 14.21
C MET A 616 14.50 -3.49 15.36
N GLU A 617 15.68 -2.84 15.31
CA GLU A 617 16.13 -1.92 16.36
C GLU A 617 15.51 -0.52 16.25
N SER A 618 15.17 -0.09 15.04
CA SER A 618 14.63 1.25 14.75
C SER A 618 13.10 1.34 14.82
N HIS A 619 12.41 0.28 15.29
CA HIS A 619 10.94 0.26 15.37
C HIS A 619 10.45 0.01 16.78
#